data_097fc8fbc81d78a8cb5bc9bf454b8b48
#
_entry.id   097fc8fbc81d78a8cb5bc9bf454b8b48
#
_cell.length_a   1.000
_cell.length_b   1.000
_cell.length_c   1.000
_cell.angle_alpha   90.00
_cell.angle_beta   90.00
_cell.angle_gamma   90.00
#
_symmetry.space_group_name_H-M   'P 1'
#
loop_
_entity.id
_entity.type
_entity.pdbx_description
1 polymer ?
#
loop_
_entity_poly.entity_id
_entity_poly.type
_entity_poly.pdbx_seq_one_letter_code
_entity_poly.pdbx_strand_id
1 'polypeptide(L)'
;MPDKAPYFIVGSGRSGTTSLATILDTAKNGYCLIEPTPNLNIESRLWMDGVLENTDQIVDQLILPRLTPSTTNIHGEKQVTLAGFIPQITKKSNAKFVFVHRDGRDVVRSWLDWHNQMFGTIYRECHEHGELSNQAINNAGELLIKFDESDFSRPRPNRGDPLFGQWLQLSRFQMCSYYWQKINHLHIKALEHIDPNRWISINYTKPSTDSVEKVIDFLGLTGITSKSIKSHLSKKINSLSERQNQNNIYPCWTNWNSRSRNQFWNIAGKTMIELGYSTNDRVRWKPSQFGAVWSKTKNIAEWYEWMFEGRRKVHEHFLSWFKHQSNQTNIKSIADFGSGIGHGYVEALKSFHYTGFDISPEVVEFANKRNNNHKHIFKCVDYISDDLNEQFDIVFSSGTIDNSYDIDEYIQSMVRNAVKWIYLTSYRGWFPWLKEHSYIYNEDQKCFYNHLSPDEIYKTLLKLDCKDIEIFPIETGNDLIPYETVILARV
;
A
#
# COMPACT_ATOMS: atom_id res chain seq x y z
N MET A 1 -45.10 9.10 23.88
CA MET A 1 -44.16 9.43 22.79
C MET A 1 -43.70 8.11 22.24
N PRO A 2 -43.53 7.92 20.93
CA PRO A 2 -42.98 6.69 20.40
C PRO A 2 -41.58 6.47 20.99
N ASP A 3 -41.26 5.22 21.34
CA ASP A 3 -39.95 4.85 21.84
C ASP A 3 -38.86 5.30 20.85
N LYS A 4 -37.85 5.94 21.39
CA LYS A 4 -36.70 6.38 20.57
C LYS A 4 -35.93 5.19 20.08
N ALA A 5 -35.83 5.02 18.74
CA ALA A 5 -35.12 3.90 18.14
C ALA A 5 -33.64 3.91 18.52
N PRO A 6 -33.08 2.79 19.04
CA PRO A 6 -31.65 2.66 19.24
C PRO A 6 -30.94 2.63 17.91
N TYR A 7 -29.62 2.84 17.92
CA TYR A 7 -28.81 2.79 16.68
C TYR A 7 -27.49 2.06 16.85
N PHE A 8 -27.00 1.51 15.76
CA PHE A 8 -25.72 0.88 15.67
C PHE A 8 -24.84 1.53 14.60
N ILE A 9 -23.60 1.83 14.95
CA ILE A 9 -22.54 2.20 14.01
C ILE A 9 -21.78 0.95 13.64
N VAL A 10 -21.85 0.57 12.38
CA VAL A 10 -21.27 -0.66 11.83
C VAL A 10 -20.30 -0.35 10.69
N GLY A 11 -19.43 -1.30 10.34
CA GLY A 11 -18.43 -1.16 9.29
C GLY A 11 -17.12 -1.84 9.66
N SER A 12 -16.11 -1.71 8.83
CA SER A 12 -14.81 -2.31 9.12
C SER A 12 -14.03 -1.51 10.17
N GLY A 13 -13.16 -2.18 10.91
CA GLY A 13 -12.16 -1.50 11.74
C GLY A 13 -11.30 -0.57 10.88
N ARG A 14 -10.79 0.50 11.46
CA ARG A 14 -9.99 1.57 10.80
C ARG A 14 -10.75 2.41 9.77
N SER A 15 -12.08 2.24 9.65
CA SER A 15 -12.93 3.04 8.75
C SER A 15 -13.43 4.35 9.34
N GLY A 16 -13.09 4.69 10.59
CA GLY A 16 -13.54 5.92 11.25
C GLY A 16 -14.80 5.75 12.12
N THR A 17 -15.26 4.52 12.35
CA THR A 17 -16.41 4.19 13.20
C THR A 17 -16.28 4.78 14.61
N THR A 18 -15.11 4.67 15.24
CA THR A 18 -14.84 5.25 16.56
C THR A 18 -14.92 6.78 16.54
N SER A 19 -14.37 7.44 15.50
CA SER A 19 -14.44 8.90 15.37
C SER A 19 -15.88 9.39 15.26
N LEU A 20 -16.71 8.74 14.45
CA LEU A 20 -18.12 9.06 14.35
C LEU A 20 -18.84 8.83 15.69
N ALA A 21 -18.60 7.68 16.35
CA ALA A 21 -19.20 7.36 17.64
C ALA A 21 -18.88 8.45 18.70
N THR A 22 -17.64 8.92 18.78
CA THR A 22 -17.24 9.99 19.67
C THR A 22 -17.97 11.33 19.39
N ILE A 23 -18.24 11.62 18.12
CA ILE A 23 -19.05 12.80 17.77
C ILE A 23 -20.49 12.62 18.25
N LEU A 24 -21.12 11.46 17.95
CA LEU A 24 -22.52 11.20 18.29
C LEU A 24 -22.75 11.10 19.80
N ASP A 25 -21.72 10.66 20.57
CA ASP A 25 -21.77 10.62 22.04
C ASP A 25 -21.88 12.00 22.71
N THR A 26 -21.64 13.09 21.96
CA THR A 26 -21.83 14.46 22.45
C THR A 26 -23.29 14.96 22.37
N ALA A 27 -24.23 14.12 21.93
CA ALA A 27 -25.62 14.47 21.81
C ALA A 27 -26.28 14.76 23.18
N LYS A 28 -27.22 15.72 23.23
CA LYS A 28 -27.97 16.03 24.46
C LYS A 28 -29.07 15.00 24.75
N ASN A 29 -29.58 14.35 23.74
CA ASN A 29 -30.71 13.40 23.83
C ASN A 29 -30.33 11.97 23.49
N GLY A 30 -29.05 11.64 23.56
CA GLY A 30 -28.54 10.29 23.28
C GLY A 30 -27.10 10.12 23.72
N TYR A 31 -26.58 8.91 23.57
CA TYR A 31 -25.20 8.54 23.84
C TYR A 31 -24.76 7.40 22.88
N CYS A 32 -23.45 7.17 22.80
CA CYS A 32 -22.91 6.10 21.96
C CYS A 32 -21.82 5.31 22.69
N LEU A 33 -22.09 4.06 22.99
CA LEU A 33 -21.11 3.16 23.59
C LEU A 33 -20.15 2.62 22.50
N ILE A 34 -18.87 2.58 22.82
CA ILE A 34 -17.84 2.08 21.90
C ILE A 34 -17.45 0.68 22.33
N GLU A 35 -17.82 -0.32 21.51
CA GLU A 35 -17.52 -1.76 21.74
C GLU A 35 -17.89 -2.20 23.16
N PRO A 36 -19.19 -2.09 23.55
CA PRO A 36 -19.61 -2.43 24.90
C PRO A 36 -19.38 -3.89 25.23
N THR A 37 -19.17 -4.18 26.52
CA THR A 37 -19.00 -5.52 27.05
C THR A 37 -20.37 -6.15 27.36
N PRO A 38 -20.59 -7.44 27.03
CA PRO A 38 -19.67 -8.33 26.32
C PRO A 38 -19.51 -7.93 24.85
N ASN A 39 -18.28 -7.94 24.34
CA ASN A 39 -18.06 -7.77 22.91
C ASN A 39 -18.49 -9.05 22.17
N LEU A 40 -18.71 -8.95 20.87
CA LEU A 40 -19.19 -10.06 20.05
C LEU A 40 -18.09 -10.65 19.15
N ASN A 41 -16.83 -10.53 19.54
CA ASN A 41 -15.71 -10.96 18.71
C ASN A 41 -15.73 -12.48 18.45
N ILE A 42 -15.95 -13.26 19.49
CA ILE A 42 -16.00 -14.73 19.41
C ILE A 42 -17.21 -15.18 18.59
N GLU A 43 -18.41 -14.68 18.93
CA GLU A 43 -19.65 -15.02 18.27
C GLU A 43 -19.64 -14.64 16.79
N SER A 44 -19.11 -13.46 16.47
CA SER A 44 -18.92 -13.00 15.10
C SER A 44 -17.97 -13.92 14.33
N ARG A 45 -16.87 -14.35 14.95
CA ARG A 45 -15.94 -15.30 14.35
C ARG A 45 -16.59 -16.64 14.07
N LEU A 46 -17.29 -17.22 15.03
CA LEU A 46 -18.00 -18.49 14.87
C LEU A 46 -19.05 -18.41 13.76
N TRP A 47 -19.73 -17.27 13.64
CA TRP A 47 -20.66 -17.02 12.54
C TRP A 47 -19.96 -16.92 11.20
N MET A 48 -18.87 -16.16 11.10
CA MET A 48 -18.09 -16.03 9.86
C MET A 48 -17.48 -17.35 9.41
N ASP A 49 -17.11 -18.21 10.34
CA ASP A 49 -16.55 -19.53 10.07
C ASP A 49 -17.65 -20.58 9.73
N GLY A 50 -18.94 -20.19 9.80
CA GLY A 50 -20.07 -21.08 9.53
C GLY A 50 -20.36 -22.09 10.64
N VAL A 51 -19.80 -21.90 11.84
CA VAL A 51 -20.04 -22.74 13.02
C VAL A 51 -21.29 -22.31 13.77
N LEU A 52 -21.54 -21.01 13.84
CA LEU A 52 -22.75 -20.44 14.44
C LEU A 52 -23.77 -20.13 13.33
N GLU A 53 -24.70 -21.03 13.09
CA GLU A 53 -25.73 -20.87 12.05
C GLU A 53 -26.89 -19.99 12.53
N ASN A 54 -27.30 -20.13 13.81
CA ASN A 54 -28.41 -19.40 14.39
C ASN A 54 -27.94 -18.30 15.32
N THR A 55 -28.14 -17.05 14.91
CA THR A 55 -27.75 -15.85 15.67
C THR A 55 -28.86 -15.35 16.60
N ASP A 56 -30.06 -15.94 16.60
CA ASP A 56 -31.22 -15.52 17.42
C ASP A 56 -30.91 -15.46 18.91
N GLN A 57 -30.33 -16.54 19.44
CA GLN A 57 -29.99 -16.64 20.86
C GLN A 57 -28.97 -15.58 21.28
N ILE A 58 -27.97 -15.28 20.45
CA ILE A 58 -26.98 -14.24 20.72
C ILE A 58 -27.63 -12.87 20.78
N VAL A 59 -28.52 -12.59 19.82
CA VAL A 59 -29.27 -11.33 19.81
C VAL A 59 -30.13 -11.20 21.06
N ASP A 60 -30.86 -12.24 21.45
CA ASP A 60 -31.74 -12.22 22.62
C ASP A 60 -30.97 -12.07 23.94
N GLN A 61 -29.84 -12.74 24.08
CA GLN A 61 -29.10 -12.79 25.35
C GLN A 61 -28.09 -11.67 25.51
N LEU A 62 -27.43 -11.22 24.42
CA LEU A 62 -26.29 -10.29 24.48
C LEU A 62 -26.58 -8.91 23.92
N ILE A 63 -27.51 -8.77 22.98
CA ILE A 63 -27.76 -7.49 22.29
C ILE A 63 -29.02 -6.82 22.82
N LEU A 64 -30.18 -7.45 22.73
CA LEU A 64 -31.44 -6.87 23.12
C LEU A 64 -31.51 -6.40 24.58
N PRO A 65 -30.94 -7.11 25.57
CA PRO A 65 -30.98 -6.66 26.97
C PRO A 65 -30.28 -5.29 27.18
N ARG A 66 -29.31 -4.94 26.32
CA ARG A 66 -28.63 -3.64 26.38
C ARG A 66 -29.43 -2.50 25.78
N LEU A 67 -30.35 -2.82 24.85
CA LEU A 67 -31.18 -1.83 24.15
C LEU A 67 -32.41 -1.45 24.99
N THR A 68 -32.24 -1.18 26.29
CA THR A 68 -33.34 -0.83 27.17
C THR A 68 -34.10 0.39 26.61
N PRO A 69 -35.41 0.28 26.35
CA PRO A 69 -36.19 1.39 25.87
C PRO A 69 -36.07 2.60 26.82
N SER A 70 -35.67 3.73 26.29
CA SER A 70 -35.59 4.97 27.03
C SER A 70 -36.46 6.03 26.35
N THR A 71 -37.34 6.62 27.09
CA THR A 71 -38.15 7.75 26.61
C THR A 71 -37.35 9.06 26.58
N THR A 72 -36.21 9.10 27.28
CA THR A 72 -35.39 10.31 27.41
C THR A 72 -34.18 10.33 26.48
N ASN A 73 -33.48 9.20 26.34
CA ASN A 73 -32.22 9.13 25.60
C ASN A 73 -32.24 8.07 24.49
N ILE A 74 -31.63 8.41 23.36
CA ILE A 74 -31.38 7.50 22.25
C ILE A 74 -30.12 6.70 22.57
N HIS A 75 -30.24 5.36 22.64
CA HIS A 75 -29.12 4.45 22.85
C HIS A 75 -28.39 4.21 21.56
N GLY A 76 -27.07 4.38 21.53
CA GLY A 76 -26.19 4.04 20.42
C GLY A 76 -25.08 3.08 20.80
N GLU A 77 -24.70 2.21 19.91
CA GLU A 77 -23.53 1.35 20.05
C GLU A 77 -22.67 1.37 18.78
N LYS A 78 -21.36 1.46 18.92
CA LYS A 78 -20.40 1.23 17.84
C LYS A 78 -19.86 -0.18 17.97
N GLN A 79 -20.10 -1.02 16.94
CA GLN A 79 -19.59 -2.39 16.88
C GLN A 79 -19.24 -2.80 15.44
N VAL A 80 -18.01 -3.27 15.24
CA VAL A 80 -17.52 -3.72 13.92
C VAL A 80 -17.89 -5.18 13.61
N THR A 81 -18.47 -5.89 14.58
CA THR A 81 -18.71 -7.34 14.55
C THR A 81 -20.18 -7.71 14.32
N LEU A 82 -21.04 -6.74 14.01
CA LEU A 82 -22.50 -6.95 13.96
C LEU A 82 -23.05 -7.53 12.66
N ALA A 83 -22.27 -7.67 11.59
CA ALA A 83 -22.80 -8.03 10.27
C ALA A 83 -23.75 -9.24 10.29
N GLY A 84 -23.37 -10.32 10.99
CA GLY A 84 -24.17 -11.55 11.10
C GLY A 84 -25.43 -11.43 11.96
N PHE A 85 -25.52 -10.40 12.77
CA PHE A 85 -26.62 -10.23 13.73
C PHE A 85 -27.64 -9.19 13.27
N ILE A 86 -27.31 -8.35 12.29
CA ILE A 86 -28.18 -7.29 11.74
C ILE A 86 -29.59 -7.82 11.37
N PRO A 87 -29.74 -8.94 10.62
CA PRO A 87 -31.06 -9.43 10.24
C PRO A 87 -31.95 -9.76 11.45
N GLN A 88 -31.39 -10.33 12.51
CA GLN A 88 -32.17 -10.69 13.69
C GLN A 88 -32.47 -9.48 14.59
N ILE A 89 -31.50 -8.58 14.75
CA ILE A 89 -31.74 -7.30 15.44
C ILE A 89 -32.89 -6.56 14.76
N THR A 90 -32.91 -6.55 13.43
CA THR A 90 -33.94 -5.87 12.64
C THR A 90 -35.32 -6.45 12.83
N LYS A 91 -35.44 -7.78 12.96
CA LYS A 91 -36.73 -8.47 13.21
C LYS A 91 -37.25 -8.20 14.61
N LYS A 92 -36.37 -8.03 15.59
CA LYS A 92 -36.70 -7.98 17.02
C LYS A 92 -36.70 -6.59 17.63
N SER A 93 -36.26 -5.58 16.90
CA SER A 93 -36.20 -4.19 17.36
C SER A 93 -36.46 -3.20 16.22
N ASN A 94 -36.69 -1.94 16.58
CA ASN A 94 -36.77 -0.83 15.62
C ASN A 94 -35.42 -0.11 15.39
N ALA A 95 -34.31 -0.78 15.70
CA ALA A 95 -32.95 -0.21 15.62
C ALA A 95 -32.63 0.33 14.22
N LYS A 96 -31.86 1.42 14.20
CA LYS A 96 -31.31 2.04 13.00
C LYS A 96 -29.82 1.69 12.86
N PHE A 97 -29.31 1.71 11.63
CA PHE A 97 -27.91 1.36 11.35
C PHE A 97 -27.21 2.50 10.59
N VAL A 98 -26.00 2.82 11.02
CA VAL A 98 -25.10 3.73 10.32
C VAL A 98 -23.91 2.93 9.80
N PHE A 99 -23.89 2.69 8.49
CA PHE A 99 -22.80 1.97 7.84
C PHE A 99 -21.67 2.92 7.48
N VAL A 100 -20.55 2.80 8.18
CA VAL A 100 -19.36 3.60 7.96
C VAL A 100 -18.38 2.81 7.10
N HIS A 101 -18.10 3.33 5.92
CA HIS A 101 -17.07 2.77 5.05
C HIS A 101 -16.00 3.82 4.70
N ARG A 102 -14.81 3.34 4.40
CA ARG A 102 -13.66 4.14 4.03
C ARG A 102 -12.94 3.46 2.87
N ASP A 103 -12.20 4.24 2.06
CA ASP A 103 -11.37 3.71 0.99
C ASP A 103 -10.52 2.52 1.49
N GLY A 104 -10.66 1.38 0.82
CA GLY A 104 -10.02 0.14 1.23
C GLY A 104 -8.50 0.24 1.27
N ARG A 105 -7.93 1.03 0.38
CA ARG A 105 -6.49 1.27 0.29
C ARG A 105 -5.96 1.97 1.54
N ASP A 106 -6.69 2.95 2.06
CA ASP A 106 -6.36 3.63 3.32
C ASP A 106 -6.53 2.72 4.54
N VAL A 107 -7.54 1.84 4.51
CA VAL A 107 -7.79 0.90 5.61
C VAL A 107 -6.72 -0.18 5.65
N VAL A 108 -6.34 -0.75 4.50
CA VAL A 108 -5.24 -1.73 4.40
C VAL A 108 -3.94 -1.13 4.93
N ARG A 109 -3.56 0.07 4.47
CA ARG A 109 -2.42 0.80 5.00
C ARG A 109 -2.49 0.92 6.52
N SER A 110 -3.62 1.35 7.06
CA SER A 110 -3.81 1.54 8.50
C SER A 110 -3.69 0.23 9.29
N TRP A 111 -4.08 -0.91 8.72
CA TRP A 111 -3.89 -2.22 9.35
C TRP A 111 -2.43 -2.67 9.35
N LEU A 112 -1.70 -2.41 8.26
CA LEU A 112 -0.27 -2.71 8.17
C LEU A 112 0.54 -1.84 9.14
N ASP A 113 0.22 -0.55 9.23
CA ASP A 113 0.80 0.34 10.24
C ASP A 113 0.52 -0.16 11.66
N TRP A 114 -0.72 -0.59 11.93
CA TRP A 114 -1.08 -1.17 13.21
C TRP A 114 -0.26 -2.42 13.51
N HIS A 115 -0.11 -3.32 12.54
CA HIS A 115 0.70 -4.53 12.70
C HIS A 115 2.14 -4.17 13.08
N ASN A 116 2.76 -3.24 12.35
CA ASN A 116 4.14 -2.83 12.58
C ASN A 116 4.35 -2.19 13.96
N GLN A 117 3.35 -1.46 14.47
CA GLN A 117 3.43 -0.76 15.76
C GLN A 117 2.95 -1.60 16.95
N MET A 118 2.12 -2.61 16.71
CA MET A 118 1.55 -3.50 17.73
C MET A 118 2.20 -4.88 17.73
N PHE A 119 3.49 -4.94 17.43
CA PHE A 119 4.32 -6.13 17.54
C PHE A 119 3.76 -7.35 16.79
N GLY A 120 3.27 -7.16 15.60
CA GLY A 120 2.88 -8.28 14.75
C GLY A 120 1.58 -8.96 15.14
N THR A 121 0.56 -8.22 15.59
CA THR A 121 -0.72 -8.79 16.06
C THR A 121 -1.72 -9.11 14.95
N ILE A 122 -1.51 -8.65 13.70
CA ILE A 122 -2.46 -8.83 12.60
C ILE A 122 -2.09 -10.07 11.78
N TYR A 123 -3.02 -11.04 11.70
CA TYR A 123 -2.85 -12.28 10.95
C TYR A 123 -1.49 -12.96 11.22
N ARG A 124 -1.31 -13.46 12.43
CA ARG A 124 -0.05 -14.07 12.89
C ARG A 124 0.35 -15.31 12.09
N GLU A 125 -0.61 -15.97 11.49
CA GLU A 125 -0.39 -17.12 10.60
C GLU A 125 0.26 -16.75 9.26
N CYS A 126 0.38 -15.46 8.92
CA CYS A 126 1.04 -15.02 7.70
C CYS A 126 2.52 -15.48 7.65
N HIS A 127 2.97 -15.98 6.51
CA HIS A 127 4.35 -16.46 6.32
C HIS A 127 5.42 -15.35 6.52
N GLU A 128 5.05 -14.07 6.37
CA GLU A 128 5.93 -12.92 6.62
C GLU A 128 6.21 -12.68 8.12
N HIS A 129 5.63 -13.49 9.00
CA HIS A 129 5.77 -13.31 10.45
C HIS A 129 7.21 -13.50 10.94
N GLY A 130 8.06 -14.21 10.18
CA GLY A 130 9.42 -14.57 10.59
C GLY A 130 10.36 -13.40 10.88
N GLU A 131 10.17 -12.23 10.26
CA GLU A 131 11.07 -11.07 10.46
C GLU A 131 10.78 -10.31 11.76
N LEU A 132 9.54 -10.29 12.24
CA LEU A 132 9.15 -9.66 13.50
C LEU A 132 9.19 -10.62 14.68
N SER A 133 9.19 -11.94 14.44
CA SER A 133 9.18 -12.98 15.47
C SER A 133 10.40 -12.95 16.37
N ASN A 134 11.57 -12.57 15.86
CA ASN A 134 12.81 -12.49 16.64
C ASN A 134 12.78 -11.41 17.73
N GLN A 135 11.94 -10.39 17.60
CA GLN A 135 11.75 -9.35 18.62
C GLN A 135 10.58 -9.66 19.58
N ALA A 136 9.71 -10.60 19.19
CA ALA A 136 8.51 -10.96 19.93
C ALA A 136 8.67 -12.23 20.80
N ILE A 137 9.81 -12.88 20.68
CA ILE A 137 10.14 -14.09 21.44
C ILE A 137 11.31 -13.76 22.38
N ASN A 138 11.16 -14.05 23.67
CA ASN A 138 12.26 -13.89 24.62
C ASN A 138 13.34 -14.98 24.43
N ASN A 139 14.46 -14.85 25.14
CA ASN A 139 15.58 -15.81 25.07
C ASN A 139 15.20 -17.24 25.50
N ALA A 140 14.03 -17.44 26.11
CA ALA A 140 13.49 -18.76 26.47
C ALA A 140 12.50 -19.30 25.42
N GLY A 141 12.28 -18.61 24.30
CA GLY A 141 11.34 -19.00 23.26
C GLY A 141 9.87 -18.69 23.58
N GLU A 142 9.61 -17.91 24.64
CA GLU A 142 8.26 -17.54 25.01
C GLU A 142 7.80 -16.31 24.22
N LEU A 143 6.57 -16.36 23.72
CA LEU A 143 5.92 -15.24 23.05
C LEU A 143 5.68 -14.11 24.07
N LEU A 144 6.38 -12.99 23.89
CA LEU A 144 6.18 -11.79 24.69
C LEU A 144 4.89 -11.04 24.34
N ILE A 145 4.26 -11.38 23.22
CA ILE A 145 3.04 -10.73 22.72
C ILE A 145 1.84 -11.43 23.31
N LYS A 146 1.06 -10.71 24.10
CA LYS A 146 -0.27 -11.17 24.54
C LYS A 146 -1.14 -11.41 23.30
N PHE A 147 -1.95 -12.46 23.36
CA PHE A 147 -2.98 -12.74 22.37
C PHE A 147 -3.90 -11.52 22.24
N ASP A 148 -4.05 -10.99 21.01
CA ASP A 148 -4.98 -9.91 20.75
C ASP A 148 -6.38 -10.49 20.55
N GLU A 149 -7.25 -10.34 21.55
CA GLU A 149 -8.64 -10.80 21.49
C GLU A 149 -9.40 -10.21 20.29
N SER A 150 -8.97 -9.03 19.80
CA SER A 150 -9.55 -8.42 18.59
C SER A 150 -9.28 -9.22 17.32
N ASP A 151 -8.34 -10.17 17.34
CA ASP A 151 -8.08 -11.06 16.21
C ASP A 151 -9.31 -11.90 15.84
N PHE A 152 -10.15 -12.22 16.81
CA PHE A 152 -11.44 -12.92 16.56
C PHE A 152 -12.39 -12.10 15.68
N SER A 153 -12.30 -10.80 15.68
CA SER A 153 -13.10 -9.95 14.79
C SER A 153 -12.65 -9.97 13.32
N ARG A 154 -11.49 -10.59 13.02
CA ARG A 154 -10.91 -10.60 11.67
C ARG A 154 -11.24 -11.90 10.95
N PRO A 155 -11.97 -11.85 9.81
CA PRO A 155 -12.37 -13.05 9.06
C PRO A 155 -11.17 -13.79 8.47
N ARG A 156 -11.31 -15.10 8.34
CA ARG A 156 -10.52 -15.97 7.48
C ARG A 156 -11.42 -16.55 6.41
N PRO A 157 -10.88 -16.96 5.26
CA PRO A 157 -11.68 -17.63 4.26
C PRO A 157 -12.12 -19.01 4.77
N ASN A 158 -13.36 -19.39 4.52
CA ASN A 158 -13.89 -20.72 4.75
C ASN A 158 -13.91 -21.53 3.42
N ARG A 159 -14.30 -22.82 3.47
CA ARG A 159 -14.19 -23.74 2.33
C ARG A 159 -14.85 -23.29 1.01
N GLY A 160 -15.78 -22.37 1.05
CA GLY A 160 -16.44 -21.83 -0.16
C GLY A 160 -15.78 -20.57 -0.72
N ASP A 161 -14.78 -20.04 -0.03
CA ASP A 161 -14.11 -18.81 -0.41
C ASP A 161 -12.96 -19.11 -1.40
N PRO A 162 -12.83 -18.37 -2.51
CA PRO A 162 -11.75 -18.59 -3.49
C PRO A 162 -10.33 -18.55 -2.92
N LEU A 163 -10.12 -17.83 -1.81
CA LEU A 163 -8.81 -17.69 -1.18
C LEU A 163 -8.53 -18.76 -0.12
N PHE A 164 -9.47 -19.68 0.17
CA PHE A 164 -9.31 -20.69 1.21
C PHE A 164 -8.04 -21.54 1.06
N GLY A 165 -7.80 -22.09 -0.13
CA GLY A 165 -6.64 -22.94 -0.42
C GLY A 165 -5.31 -22.18 -0.52
N GLN A 166 -5.35 -20.86 -0.62
CA GLN A 166 -4.16 -20.02 -0.79
C GLN A 166 -3.84 -19.17 0.45
N TRP A 167 -4.67 -19.21 1.49
CA TRP A 167 -4.63 -18.29 2.62
C TRP A 167 -3.25 -18.14 3.24
N LEU A 168 -2.60 -19.25 3.56
CA LEU A 168 -1.28 -19.25 4.18
C LEU A 168 -0.12 -18.82 3.22
N GLN A 169 -0.41 -18.71 1.93
CA GLN A 169 0.53 -18.24 0.92
C GLN A 169 0.38 -16.73 0.64
N LEU A 170 -0.69 -16.11 1.14
CA LEU A 170 -0.95 -14.69 0.95
C LEU A 170 -0.01 -13.85 1.81
N SER A 171 0.41 -12.71 1.26
CA SER A 171 1.08 -11.67 2.02
C SER A 171 0.11 -11.04 3.04
N ARG A 172 0.65 -10.43 4.09
CA ARG A 172 -0.19 -9.71 5.08
C ARG A 172 -0.98 -8.58 4.43
N PHE A 173 -0.40 -7.94 3.43
CA PHE A 173 -1.08 -6.96 2.59
C PHE A 173 -2.36 -7.54 1.94
N GLN A 174 -2.26 -8.72 1.36
CA GLN A 174 -3.41 -9.42 0.74
C GLN A 174 -4.44 -9.86 1.80
N MET A 175 -3.99 -10.34 2.95
CA MET A 175 -4.87 -10.70 4.07
C MET A 175 -5.63 -9.47 4.61
N CYS A 176 -4.98 -8.31 4.73
CA CYS A 176 -5.64 -7.06 5.12
C CYS A 176 -6.60 -6.55 4.03
N SER A 177 -6.30 -6.77 2.75
CA SER A 177 -7.20 -6.48 1.63
C SER A 177 -8.45 -7.35 1.69
N TYR A 178 -8.28 -8.64 1.98
CA TYR A 178 -9.39 -9.58 2.23
C TYR A 178 -10.25 -9.16 3.43
N TYR A 179 -9.62 -8.77 4.55
CA TYR A 179 -10.34 -8.25 5.71
C TYR A 179 -11.30 -7.14 5.33
N TRP A 180 -10.80 -6.11 4.64
CA TRP A 180 -11.61 -4.97 4.25
C TRP A 180 -12.75 -5.37 3.31
N GLN A 181 -12.43 -6.16 2.30
CA GLN A 181 -13.42 -6.69 1.34
C GLN A 181 -14.50 -7.49 2.05
N LYS A 182 -14.11 -8.48 2.86
CA LYS A 182 -15.05 -9.42 3.49
C LYS A 182 -15.98 -8.71 4.46
N ILE A 183 -15.45 -7.88 5.35
CA ILE A 183 -16.27 -7.17 6.36
C ILE A 183 -17.25 -6.21 5.70
N ASN A 184 -16.82 -5.42 4.72
CA ASN A 184 -17.73 -4.50 4.03
C ASN A 184 -18.79 -5.26 3.23
N HIS A 185 -18.40 -6.31 2.51
CA HIS A 185 -19.34 -7.16 1.77
C HIS A 185 -20.42 -7.77 2.69
N LEU A 186 -20.02 -8.29 3.86
CA LEU A 186 -20.97 -8.84 4.82
C LEU A 186 -21.97 -7.79 5.33
N HIS A 187 -21.51 -6.55 5.61
CA HIS A 187 -22.42 -5.47 6.02
C HIS A 187 -23.35 -5.05 4.87
N ILE A 188 -22.84 -4.89 3.65
CA ILE A 188 -23.68 -4.57 2.49
C ILE A 188 -24.78 -5.63 2.34
N LYS A 189 -24.42 -6.91 2.36
CA LYS A 189 -25.40 -8.00 2.23
C LYS A 189 -26.43 -8.03 3.37
N ALA A 190 -26.02 -7.76 4.59
CA ALA A 190 -26.95 -7.68 5.71
C ALA A 190 -27.94 -6.50 5.59
N LEU A 191 -27.44 -5.35 5.09
CA LEU A 191 -28.24 -4.12 4.96
C LEU A 191 -29.18 -4.14 3.74
N GLU A 192 -28.83 -4.83 2.66
CA GLU A 192 -29.69 -4.99 1.47
C GLU A 192 -31.07 -5.61 1.79
N HIS A 193 -31.16 -6.37 2.89
CA HIS A 193 -32.37 -7.11 3.29
C HIS A 193 -33.22 -6.40 4.33
N ILE A 194 -32.88 -5.17 4.70
CA ILE A 194 -33.65 -4.38 5.67
C ILE A 194 -34.27 -3.15 5.02
N ASP A 195 -35.30 -2.60 5.68
CA ASP A 195 -35.98 -1.38 5.21
C ASP A 195 -34.96 -0.25 4.99
N PRO A 196 -34.90 0.35 3.78
CA PRO A 196 -33.98 1.46 3.47
C PRO A 196 -34.09 2.66 4.42
N ASN A 197 -35.26 2.87 5.07
CA ASN A 197 -35.46 3.93 6.05
C ASN A 197 -34.78 3.62 7.41
N ARG A 198 -34.24 2.44 7.59
CA ARG A 198 -33.60 2.01 8.83
C ARG A 198 -32.06 2.03 8.79
N TRP A 199 -31.49 2.42 7.67
CA TRP A 199 -30.04 2.55 7.60
C TRP A 199 -29.61 3.70 6.70
N ILE A 200 -28.40 4.20 6.97
CA ILE A 200 -27.71 5.21 6.17
C ILE A 200 -26.23 4.83 6.04
N SER A 201 -25.63 5.11 4.89
CA SER A 201 -24.18 4.96 4.72
C SER A 201 -23.45 6.30 4.79
N ILE A 202 -22.22 6.27 5.28
CA ILE A 202 -21.32 7.42 5.29
C ILE A 202 -19.92 7.02 4.81
N ASN A 203 -19.44 7.70 3.77
CA ASN A 203 -18.05 7.58 3.31
C ASN A 203 -17.13 8.42 4.21
N TYR A 204 -16.29 7.76 4.98
CA TYR A 204 -15.39 8.39 5.95
C TYR A 204 -13.96 8.61 5.42
N THR A 205 -13.74 8.50 4.12
CA THR A 205 -12.42 8.78 3.49
C THR A 205 -12.06 10.26 3.64
N LYS A 206 -13.03 11.13 3.39
CA LYS A 206 -12.94 12.58 3.62
C LYS A 206 -14.27 13.06 4.22
N PRO A 207 -14.50 12.78 5.51
CA PRO A 207 -15.76 13.12 6.14
C PRO A 207 -15.94 14.65 6.18
N SER A 208 -17.15 15.11 5.82
CA SER A 208 -17.54 16.52 5.91
C SER A 208 -18.51 16.75 7.07
N THR A 209 -18.63 18.00 7.50
CA THR A 209 -19.66 18.39 8.48
C THR A 209 -21.05 17.97 8.01
N ASP A 210 -21.39 18.25 6.75
CA ASP A 210 -22.69 17.95 6.16
C ASP A 210 -22.99 16.44 6.14
N SER A 211 -21.97 15.60 5.88
CA SER A 211 -22.16 14.15 5.90
C SER A 211 -22.46 13.61 7.30
N VAL A 212 -21.87 14.22 8.34
CA VAL A 212 -22.14 13.87 9.73
C VAL A 212 -23.49 14.43 10.18
N GLU A 213 -23.86 15.64 9.79
CA GLU A 213 -25.18 16.24 10.08
C GLU A 213 -26.32 15.39 9.53
N LYS A 214 -26.19 14.85 8.30
CA LYS A 214 -27.18 13.90 7.75
C LYS A 214 -27.37 12.65 8.63
N VAL A 215 -26.29 12.14 9.22
CA VAL A 215 -26.37 11.01 10.17
C VAL A 215 -27.09 11.43 11.45
N ILE A 216 -26.77 12.62 11.98
CA ILE A 216 -27.41 13.16 13.18
C ILE A 216 -28.92 13.32 12.99
N ASP A 217 -29.33 13.90 11.86
CA ASP A 217 -30.74 14.09 11.49
C ASP A 217 -31.46 12.75 11.32
N PHE A 218 -30.82 11.81 10.59
CA PHE A 218 -31.34 10.46 10.42
C PHE A 218 -31.62 9.74 11.76
N LEU A 219 -30.73 9.92 12.73
CA LEU A 219 -30.87 9.33 14.06
C LEU A 219 -31.80 10.10 14.98
N GLY A 220 -32.14 11.37 14.66
CA GLY A 220 -32.91 12.25 15.53
C GLY A 220 -32.13 12.74 16.75
N LEU A 221 -30.80 12.80 16.66
CA LEU A 221 -29.93 13.31 17.71
C LEU A 221 -29.95 14.84 17.74
N THR A 222 -29.77 15.43 18.90
CA THR A 222 -29.81 16.89 19.09
C THR A 222 -28.66 17.40 19.94
N GLY A 223 -28.36 18.70 19.81
CA GLY A 223 -27.36 19.37 20.65
C GLY A 223 -25.92 19.25 20.12
N ILE A 224 -25.70 18.57 19.01
CA ILE A 224 -24.40 18.50 18.31
C ILE A 224 -24.36 19.69 17.35
N THR A 225 -23.31 20.52 17.43
CA THR A 225 -23.19 21.70 16.56
C THR A 225 -22.15 21.47 15.46
N SER A 226 -22.30 22.15 14.30
CA SER A 226 -21.32 22.12 13.19
C SER A 226 -19.91 22.49 13.67
N LYS A 227 -19.78 23.39 14.65
CA LYS A 227 -18.49 23.76 15.25
C LYS A 227 -17.88 22.58 16.01
N SER A 228 -18.69 21.85 16.78
CA SER A 228 -18.24 20.63 17.49
C SER A 228 -17.82 19.56 16.50
N ILE A 229 -18.59 19.31 15.45
CA ILE A 229 -18.24 18.33 14.39
C ILE A 229 -16.91 18.69 13.75
N LYS A 230 -16.73 19.92 13.29
CA LYS A 230 -15.44 20.40 12.71
C LYS A 230 -14.26 20.18 13.65
N SER A 231 -14.43 20.50 14.93
CA SER A 231 -13.40 20.30 15.94
C SER A 231 -13.05 18.83 16.13
N HIS A 232 -13.99 17.91 16.06
CA HIS A 232 -13.73 16.48 16.17
C HIS A 232 -13.10 15.92 14.88
N LEU A 233 -13.58 16.32 13.72
CA LEU A 233 -13.03 15.87 12.43
C LEU A 233 -11.58 16.34 12.19
N SER A 234 -11.18 17.47 12.79
CA SER A 234 -9.78 17.94 12.72
C SER A 234 -8.82 17.16 13.63
N LYS A 235 -9.34 16.38 14.58
CA LYS A 235 -8.53 15.54 15.48
C LYS A 235 -8.39 14.14 14.88
N LYS A 236 -7.15 13.66 14.80
CA LYS A 236 -6.91 12.24 14.44
C LYS A 236 -7.19 11.38 15.69
N ILE A 237 -8.41 10.89 15.82
CA ILE A 237 -8.78 9.98 16.91
C ILE A 237 -8.25 8.58 16.58
N ASN A 238 -7.64 7.92 17.56
CA ASN A 238 -7.05 6.59 17.43
C ASN A 238 -5.92 6.54 16.38
N SER A 239 -5.18 7.63 16.26
CA SER A 239 -4.02 7.72 15.37
C SER A 239 -2.83 6.97 15.96
N LEU A 240 -2.16 6.18 15.14
CA LEU A 240 -0.93 5.50 15.52
C LEU A 240 0.25 6.47 15.68
N SER A 241 0.18 7.66 15.07
CA SER A 241 1.21 8.70 15.16
C SER A 241 1.43 9.25 16.58
N GLU A 242 0.47 9.06 17.50
CA GLU A 242 0.62 9.46 18.91
C GLU A 242 1.39 8.41 19.72
N ARG A 243 1.65 7.23 19.20
CA ARG A 243 2.12 6.09 19.99
C ARG A 243 3.57 5.70 19.79
N GLN A 244 4.26 5.99 18.69
CA GLN A 244 5.72 5.76 18.54
C GLN A 244 6.29 5.97 17.11
N ASN A 245 7.63 6.13 17.05
CA ASN A 245 8.58 6.07 15.94
C ASN A 245 7.99 6.07 14.53
N GLN A 246 8.09 7.19 13.87
CA GLN A 246 7.63 7.44 12.51
C GLN A 246 8.33 6.58 11.44
N ASN A 247 9.30 5.75 11.82
CA ASN A 247 10.19 5.04 10.88
C ASN A 247 9.60 3.78 10.24
N ASN A 248 8.40 3.32 10.65
CA ASN A 248 7.79 2.09 10.14
C ASN A 248 6.36 2.30 9.62
N ILE A 249 6.10 3.42 8.94
CA ILE A 249 4.80 3.71 8.34
C ILE A 249 4.73 3.03 6.96
N TYR A 250 3.69 2.24 6.72
CA TYR A 250 3.44 1.65 5.41
C TYR A 250 3.13 2.75 4.38
N PRO A 251 3.64 2.66 3.14
CA PRO A 251 3.47 3.72 2.15
C PRO A 251 2.01 4.01 1.85
N CYS A 252 1.71 5.29 1.57
CA CYS A 252 0.40 5.68 1.07
C CYS A 252 0.08 4.90 -0.22
N TRP A 253 -1.18 4.54 -0.44
CA TRP A 253 -1.58 3.77 -1.61
C TRP A 253 -1.23 4.44 -2.96
N THR A 254 -1.09 5.75 -2.96
CA THR A 254 -0.57 6.48 -4.12
C THR A 254 0.87 6.11 -4.46
N ASN A 255 1.58 5.51 -3.52
CA ASN A 255 2.97 5.08 -3.64
C ASN A 255 3.08 3.54 -3.78
N TRP A 256 1.96 2.84 -3.96
CA TRP A 256 2.00 1.41 -4.20
C TRP A 256 2.47 1.11 -5.62
N ASN A 257 3.34 0.11 -5.75
CA ASN A 257 3.75 -0.41 -7.05
C ASN A 257 2.59 -1.16 -7.75
N SER A 258 2.77 -1.51 -9.01
CA SER A 258 1.77 -2.22 -9.80
C SER A 258 1.36 -3.54 -9.17
N ARG A 259 2.30 -4.28 -8.57
CA ARG A 259 2.02 -5.54 -7.87
C ARG A 259 1.03 -5.33 -6.72
N SER A 260 1.33 -4.41 -5.79
CA SER A 260 0.45 -4.13 -4.65
C SER A 260 -0.92 -3.64 -5.12
N ARG A 261 -0.97 -2.78 -6.15
CA ARG A 261 -2.23 -2.35 -6.76
C ARG A 261 -3.02 -3.54 -7.32
N ASN A 262 -2.39 -4.39 -8.13
CA ASN A 262 -3.04 -5.56 -8.71
C ASN A 262 -3.51 -6.54 -7.64
N GLN A 263 -2.69 -6.83 -6.64
CA GLN A 263 -3.07 -7.69 -5.50
C GLN A 263 -4.29 -7.15 -4.76
N PHE A 264 -4.33 -5.84 -4.49
CA PHE A 264 -5.47 -5.19 -3.85
C PHE A 264 -6.73 -5.29 -4.71
N TRP A 265 -6.65 -4.92 -6.00
CA TRP A 265 -7.81 -4.91 -6.90
C TRP A 265 -8.35 -6.31 -7.20
N ASN A 266 -7.50 -7.31 -7.27
CA ASN A 266 -7.93 -8.70 -7.44
C ASN A 266 -8.77 -9.20 -6.26
N ILE A 267 -8.49 -8.72 -5.03
CA ILE A 267 -9.21 -9.14 -3.83
C ILE A 267 -10.38 -8.20 -3.53
N ALA A 268 -10.15 -6.89 -3.52
CA ALA A 268 -11.07 -5.89 -3.00
C ALA A 268 -11.85 -5.11 -4.09
N GLY A 269 -11.45 -5.25 -5.35
CA GLY A 269 -11.92 -4.38 -6.45
C GLY A 269 -13.44 -4.36 -6.61
N LYS A 270 -14.10 -5.51 -6.52
CA LYS A 270 -15.57 -5.58 -6.62
C LYS A 270 -16.25 -4.73 -5.55
N THR A 271 -15.83 -4.88 -4.30
CA THR A 271 -16.40 -4.12 -3.17
C THR A 271 -16.03 -2.63 -3.22
N MET A 272 -14.84 -2.28 -3.76
CA MET A 272 -14.46 -0.90 -4.02
C MET A 272 -15.44 -0.23 -4.99
N ILE A 273 -15.75 -0.90 -6.09
CA ILE A 273 -16.70 -0.41 -7.11
C ILE A 273 -18.11 -0.31 -6.53
N GLU A 274 -18.56 -1.32 -5.80
CA GLU A 274 -19.89 -1.38 -5.17
C GLU A 274 -20.10 -0.21 -4.18
N LEU A 275 -19.03 0.21 -3.47
CA LEU A 275 -19.05 1.37 -2.58
C LEU A 275 -18.75 2.72 -3.27
N GLY A 276 -18.64 2.74 -4.59
CA GLY A 276 -18.43 3.95 -5.39
C GLY A 276 -17.03 4.55 -5.34
N TYR A 277 -16.02 3.77 -4.99
CA TYR A 277 -14.62 4.23 -5.02
C TYR A 277 -14.04 4.21 -6.44
N SER A 278 -13.19 5.20 -6.73
CA SER A 278 -12.55 5.32 -8.04
C SER A 278 -11.59 4.16 -8.30
N THR A 279 -11.66 3.62 -9.52
CA THR A 279 -10.73 2.62 -10.04
C THR A 279 -9.44 3.25 -10.57
N ASN A 280 -9.36 4.57 -10.65
CA ASN A 280 -8.20 5.26 -11.18
C ASN A 280 -7.09 5.35 -10.13
N ASP A 281 -6.23 4.34 -10.09
CA ASP A 281 -5.09 4.24 -9.18
C ASP A 281 -3.79 4.80 -9.76
N ARG A 282 -3.78 5.19 -11.03
CA ARG A 282 -2.60 5.76 -11.67
C ARG A 282 -2.39 7.18 -11.19
N VAL A 283 -1.92 7.31 -9.97
CA VAL A 283 -1.26 8.53 -9.54
C VAL A 283 0.14 8.47 -10.12
N ARG A 284 0.36 9.19 -11.20
CA ARG A 284 1.72 9.41 -11.71
C ARG A 284 2.54 10.06 -10.61
N TRP A 285 3.69 9.49 -10.34
CA TRP A 285 4.71 10.16 -9.57
C TRP A 285 5.03 11.48 -10.25
N LYS A 286 4.76 12.59 -9.59
CA LYS A 286 5.24 13.85 -10.08
C LYS A 286 6.74 13.90 -9.84
N PRO A 287 7.57 14.26 -10.83
CA PRO A 287 9.01 14.41 -10.66
C PRO A 287 9.38 15.23 -9.42
N SER A 288 8.60 16.30 -9.11
CA SER A 288 8.73 17.12 -7.91
C SER A 288 8.55 16.38 -6.57
N GLN A 289 7.95 15.20 -6.56
CA GLN A 289 7.73 14.41 -5.34
C GLN A 289 8.84 13.37 -5.14
N PHE A 290 9.45 12.89 -6.20
CA PHE A 290 10.36 11.74 -6.18
C PHE A 290 11.84 12.13 -6.36
N GLY A 291 12.16 13.03 -7.23
CA GLY A 291 13.55 13.43 -7.52
C GLY A 291 14.14 14.48 -6.58
N ALA A 292 13.38 14.94 -5.58
CA ALA A 292 13.77 16.08 -4.73
C ALA A 292 15.07 15.85 -3.93
N VAL A 293 15.45 14.60 -3.64
CA VAL A 293 16.73 14.28 -2.98
C VAL A 293 17.90 14.55 -3.92
N TRP A 294 17.76 14.16 -5.18
CA TRP A 294 18.81 14.23 -6.18
C TRP A 294 19.02 15.65 -6.74
N SER A 295 17.97 16.48 -6.75
CA SER A 295 18.02 17.87 -7.22
C SER A 295 18.46 18.88 -6.14
N LYS A 296 18.39 18.51 -4.85
CA LYS A 296 18.72 19.42 -3.73
C LYS A 296 20.20 19.49 -3.38
N THR A 297 21.07 18.75 -4.04
CA THR A 297 22.50 18.83 -3.80
C THR A 297 23.03 20.17 -4.27
N LYS A 298 23.70 20.91 -3.37
CA LYS A 298 24.27 22.24 -3.67
C LYS A 298 25.30 22.24 -4.80
N ASN A 299 25.89 21.08 -5.11
CA ASN A 299 26.84 20.90 -6.20
C ASN A 299 26.56 19.58 -6.93
N ILE A 300 25.67 19.66 -7.91
CA ILE A 300 25.25 18.52 -8.73
C ILE A 300 26.44 17.81 -9.37
N ALA A 301 27.41 18.57 -9.91
CA ALA A 301 28.55 17.99 -10.61
C ALA A 301 29.44 17.14 -9.68
N GLU A 302 29.84 17.66 -8.52
CA GLU A 302 30.68 16.96 -7.55
C GLU A 302 29.97 15.73 -6.99
N TRP A 303 28.65 15.81 -6.77
CA TRP A 303 27.87 14.67 -6.29
C TRP A 303 27.86 13.51 -7.29
N TYR A 304 27.60 13.79 -8.57
CA TYR A 304 27.60 12.75 -9.60
C TYR A 304 29.01 12.22 -9.89
N GLU A 305 30.05 13.05 -9.82
CA GLU A 305 31.45 12.62 -9.88
C GLU A 305 31.78 11.64 -8.76
N TRP A 306 31.45 11.99 -7.52
CA TRP A 306 31.67 11.13 -6.37
C TRP A 306 30.94 9.78 -6.51
N MET A 307 29.67 9.79 -6.93
CA MET A 307 28.92 8.55 -7.16
C MET A 307 29.54 7.69 -8.26
N PHE A 308 29.99 8.30 -9.34
CA PHE A 308 30.60 7.59 -10.45
C PHE A 308 31.93 6.94 -10.02
N GLU A 309 32.80 7.67 -9.36
CA GLU A 309 34.08 7.15 -8.86
C GLU A 309 33.90 6.02 -7.85
N GLY A 310 32.93 6.13 -6.97
CA GLY A 310 32.60 5.08 -5.99
C GLY A 310 32.12 3.75 -6.61
N ARG A 311 31.71 3.79 -7.90
CA ARG A 311 31.21 2.64 -8.66
C ARG A 311 32.03 2.32 -9.90
N ARG A 312 33.27 2.75 -9.95
CA ARG A 312 34.18 2.65 -11.12
C ARG A 312 34.21 1.26 -11.75
N LYS A 313 34.38 0.20 -10.97
CA LYS A 313 34.43 -1.18 -11.48
C LYS A 313 33.14 -1.58 -12.23
N VAL A 314 32.01 -1.15 -11.76
CA VAL A 314 30.70 -1.44 -12.38
C VAL A 314 30.58 -0.70 -13.71
N HIS A 315 31.03 0.55 -13.75
CA HIS A 315 31.06 1.34 -14.99
C HIS A 315 32.04 0.79 -16.02
N GLU A 316 33.24 0.37 -15.60
CA GLU A 316 34.23 -0.30 -16.46
C GLU A 316 33.68 -1.61 -17.05
N HIS A 317 32.94 -2.38 -16.24
CA HIS A 317 32.28 -3.59 -16.73
C HIS A 317 31.25 -3.29 -17.83
N PHE A 318 30.37 -2.29 -17.61
CA PHE A 318 29.40 -1.88 -18.63
C PHE A 318 30.11 -1.45 -19.92
N LEU A 319 31.13 -0.60 -19.84
CA LEU A 319 31.85 -0.10 -21.02
C LEU A 319 32.59 -1.22 -21.76
N SER A 320 33.16 -2.19 -21.03
CA SER A 320 33.81 -3.38 -21.63
C SER A 320 32.78 -4.25 -22.34
N TRP A 321 31.66 -4.55 -21.69
CA TRP A 321 30.55 -5.31 -22.28
C TRP A 321 29.99 -4.58 -23.50
N PHE A 322 29.74 -3.28 -23.39
CA PHE A 322 29.23 -2.45 -24.50
C PHE A 322 30.17 -2.47 -25.71
N LYS A 323 31.47 -2.30 -25.48
CA LYS A 323 32.48 -2.37 -26.54
C LYS A 323 32.47 -3.71 -27.24
N HIS A 324 32.33 -4.82 -26.49
CA HIS A 324 32.22 -6.14 -27.04
C HIS A 324 30.97 -6.27 -27.94
N GLN A 325 29.80 -5.86 -27.45
CA GLN A 325 28.53 -5.92 -28.20
C GLN A 325 28.56 -5.03 -29.45
N SER A 326 29.11 -3.82 -29.35
CA SER A 326 29.20 -2.90 -30.49
C SER A 326 30.12 -3.36 -31.60
N ASN A 327 31.10 -4.23 -31.30
CA ASN A 327 31.97 -4.85 -32.31
C ASN A 327 31.27 -6.04 -33.02
N GLN A 328 30.33 -6.71 -32.38
CA GLN A 328 29.62 -7.87 -32.92
C GLN A 328 28.32 -7.50 -33.62
N THR A 329 27.66 -6.46 -33.18
CA THR A 329 26.36 -6.04 -33.65
C THR A 329 26.33 -4.55 -33.99
N ASN A 330 25.54 -4.17 -35.00
CA ASN A 330 25.42 -2.76 -35.39
C ASN A 330 24.59 -1.96 -34.36
N ILE A 331 25.24 -1.47 -33.29
CA ILE A 331 24.66 -0.59 -32.29
C ILE A 331 24.75 0.86 -32.77
N LYS A 332 23.63 1.58 -32.74
CA LYS A 332 23.56 2.99 -33.17
C LYS A 332 23.01 3.90 -32.06
N SER A 333 22.06 3.39 -31.26
CA SER A 333 21.30 4.19 -30.28
C SER A 333 21.29 3.52 -28.91
N ILE A 334 21.37 4.38 -27.89
CA ILE A 334 21.45 3.98 -26.49
C ILE A 334 20.52 4.88 -25.68
N ALA A 335 19.68 4.26 -24.83
CA ALA A 335 18.94 4.95 -23.78
C ALA A 335 19.57 4.70 -22.42
N ASP A 336 19.67 5.73 -21.60
CA ASP A 336 20.14 5.66 -20.22
C ASP A 336 19.01 6.08 -19.26
N PHE A 337 18.46 5.11 -18.53
CA PHE A 337 17.37 5.32 -17.58
C PHE A 337 17.92 5.73 -16.21
N GLY A 338 17.56 6.93 -15.75
CA GLY A 338 18.17 7.57 -14.59
C GLY A 338 19.57 8.09 -14.88
N SER A 339 19.72 8.74 -16.03
CA SER A 339 21.01 9.17 -16.58
C SER A 339 21.78 10.17 -15.70
N GLY A 340 21.08 10.84 -14.77
CA GLY A 340 21.69 11.95 -14.08
C GLY A 340 22.24 12.97 -15.06
N ILE A 341 23.49 13.35 -14.88
CA ILE A 341 24.19 14.29 -15.78
C ILE A 341 24.96 13.59 -16.92
N GLY A 342 24.79 12.27 -17.09
CA GLY A 342 25.49 11.45 -18.07
C GLY A 342 26.99 11.32 -17.82
N HIS A 343 27.46 11.64 -16.60
CA HIS A 343 28.89 11.67 -16.26
C HIS A 343 29.57 10.33 -16.51
N GLY A 344 30.75 10.37 -17.17
CA GLY A 344 31.53 9.18 -17.51
C GLY A 344 31.05 8.40 -18.74
N TYR A 345 29.76 8.42 -19.07
CA TYR A 345 29.24 7.74 -20.26
C TYR A 345 29.25 8.63 -21.50
N VAL A 346 28.96 9.92 -21.34
CA VAL A 346 28.88 10.88 -22.46
C VAL A 346 30.15 10.85 -23.31
N GLU A 347 31.34 10.86 -22.71
CA GLU A 347 32.59 10.83 -23.48
C GLU A 347 32.85 9.44 -24.09
N ALA A 348 32.60 8.37 -23.31
CA ALA A 348 32.80 7.00 -23.78
C ALA A 348 31.88 6.63 -24.95
N LEU A 349 30.67 7.19 -24.98
CA LEU A 349 29.60 6.90 -25.94
C LEU A 349 29.45 8.00 -27.01
N LYS A 350 30.40 8.91 -27.15
CA LYS A 350 30.34 10.11 -28.04
C LYS A 350 30.05 9.82 -29.51
N SER A 351 30.34 8.63 -29.99
CA SER A 351 30.10 8.21 -31.36
C SER A 351 28.67 7.73 -31.63
N PHE A 352 27.91 7.49 -30.59
CA PHE A 352 26.56 6.90 -30.65
C PHE A 352 25.47 7.94 -30.39
N HIS A 353 24.25 7.66 -30.85
CA HIS A 353 23.09 8.43 -30.43
C HIS A 353 22.74 8.01 -28.99
N TYR A 354 22.97 8.91 -28.04
CA TYR A 354 22.72 8.70 -26.62
C TYR A 354 21.55 9.57 -26.16
N THR A 355 20.54 8.96 -25.55
CA THR A 355 19.44 9.67 -24.90
C THR A 355 19.41 9.33 -23.41
N GLY A 356 19.71 10.31 -22.58
CA GLY A 356 19.57 10.23 -21.14
C GLY A 356 18.15 10.60 -20.72
N PHE A 357 17.53 9.76 -19.88
CA PHE A 357 16.23 10.02 -19.27
C PHE A 357 16.39 10.18 -17.77
N ASP A 358 15.87 11.26 -17.22
CA ASP A 358 15.84 11.48 -15.77
C ASP A 358 14.53 12.13 -15.37
N ILE A 359 14.11 11.92 -14.12
CA ILE A 359 12.88 12.50 -13.58
C ILE A 359 13.08 13.89 -12.99
N SER A 360 14.34 14.32 -12.77
CA SER A 360 14.69 15.61 -12.18
C SER A 360 14.90 16.68 -13.26
N PRO A 361 14.02 17.69 -13.35
CA PRO A 361 14.17 18.78 -14.31
C PRO A 361 15.50 19.53 -14.17
N GLU A 362 15.96 19.76 -12.94
CA GLU A 362 17.19 20.48 -12.64
C GLU A 362 18.42 19.73 -13.12
N VAL A 363 18.43 18.41 -12.93
CA VAL A 363 19.51 17.52 -13.37
C VAL A 363 19.56 17.47 -14.89
N VAL A 364 18.42 17.34 -15.56
CA VAL A 364 18.32 17.32 -17.03
C VAL A 364 18.75 18.66 -17.63
N GLU A 365 18.33 19.77 -17.04
CA GLU A 365 18.76 21.12 -17.51
C GLU A 365 20.28 21.30 -17.39
N PHE A 366 20.85 20.86 -16.26
CA PHE A 366 22.30 20.88 -16.05
C PHE A 366 23.04 19.99 -17.06
N ALA A 367 22.55 18.77 -17.30
CA ALA A 367 23.12 17.82 -18.25
C ALA A 367 23.14 18.41 -19.69
N ASN A 368 22.03 18.98 -20.14
CA ASN A 368 21.93 19.61 -21.46
C ASN A 368 22.83 20.83 -21.58
N LYS A 369 22.99 21.66 -20.56
CA LYS A 369 23.91 22.82 -20.58
C LYS A 369 25.39 22.40 -20.64
N ARG A 370 25.75 21.29 -19.97
CA ARG A 370 27.13 20.79 -19.95
C ARG A 370 27.52 20.08 -21.24
N ASN A 371 26.55 19.48 -21.92
CA ASN A 371 26.79 18.62 -23.07
C ASN A 371 26.72 19.43 -24.40
N ASN A 372 27.83 19.41 -25.13
CA ASN A 372 27.96 20.09 -26.44
C ASN A 372 27.85 19.11 -27.63
N ASN A 373 27.57 17.84 -27.41
CA ASN A 373 27.49 16.84 -28.48
C ASN A 373 26.04 16.74 -28.99
N HIS A 374 25.83 17.08 -30.26
CA HIS A 374 24.53 17.04 -30.91
C HIS A 374 23.87 15.62 -30.97
N LYS A 375 24.66 14.57 -30.78
CA LYS A 375 24.16 13.17 -30.70
C LYS A 375 23.66 12.79 -29.33
N HIS A 376 23.85 13.63 -28.33
CA HIS A 376 23.46 13.37 -26.95
C HIS A 376 22.35 14.32 -26.54
N ILE A 377 21.27 13.78 -26.05
CA ILE A 377 20.08 14.51 -25.63
C ILE A 377 19.67 14.01 -24.24
N PHE A 378 19.28 14.94 -23.36
CA PHE A 378 18.71 14.59 -22.05
C PHE A 378 17.25 15.03 -21.98
N LYS A 379 16.37 14.14 -21.55
CA LYS A 379 14.92 14.34 -21.47
C LYS A 379 14.41 14.16 -20.05
N CYS A 380 13.60 15.11 -19.59
CA CYS A 380 12.92 15.01 -18.30
C CYS A 380 11.59 14.29 -18.49
N VAL A 381 11.50 13.05 -18.03
CA VAL A 381 10.32 12.19 -18.20
C VAL A 381 10.30 11.10 -17.13
N ASP A 382 9.13 10.67 -16.75
CA ASP A 382 8.98 9.44 -15.95
C ASP A 382 9.09 8.22 -16.88
N TYR A 383 10.33 7.78 -17.12
CA TYR A 383 10.65 6.68 -18.01
C TYR A 383 10.11 5.31 -17.52
N ILE A 384 9.53 5.22 -16.32
CA ILE A 384 8.87 4.02 -15.82
C ILE A 384 7.43 3.95 -16.36
N SER A 385 6.67 5.03 -16.20
CA SER A 385 5.23 5.06 -16.47
C SER A 385 4.85 5.74 -17.79
N ASP A 386 5.70 6.59 -18.33
CA ASP A 386 5.42 7.27 -19.58
C ASP A 386 5.78 6.42 -20.80
N ASP A 387 5.00 6.58 -21.88
CA ASP A 387 5.35 5.99 -23.16
C ASP A 387 6.38 6.91 -23.84
N LEU A 388 7.60 6.41 -24.03
CA LEU A 388 8.67 7.18 -24.64
C LEU A 388 8.49 7.33 -26.15
N ASN A 389 7.66 6.46 -26.78
CA ASN A 389 7.45 6.39 -28.25
C ASN A 389 8.75 6.28 -29.04
N GLU A 390 9.80 5.74 -28.45
CA GLU A 390 11.14 5.60 -29.02
C GLU A 390 11.68 4.20 -28.70
N GLN A 391 12.50 3.67 -29.60
CA GLN A 391 13.21 2.41 -29.39
C GLN A 391 14.71 2.61 -29.59
N PHE A 392 15.49 1.88 -28.81
CA PHE A 392 16.95 1.98 -28.78
C PHE A 392 17.58 0.60 -28.94
N ASP A 393 18.74 0.54 -29.58
CA ASP A 393 19.47 -0.72 -29.69
C ASP A 393 19.81 -1.30 -28.32
N ILE A 394 20.18 -0.43 -27.38
CA ILE A 394 20.46 -0.78 -25.99
C ILE A 394 19.70 0.18 -25.07
N VAL A 395 19.03 -0.38 -24.06
CA VAL A 395 18.54 0.38 -22.91
C VAL A 395 19.33 -0.03 -21.68
N PHE A 396 20.04 0.92 -21.07
CA PHE A 396 20.77 0.62 -19.85
C PHE A 396 20.36 1.53 -18.69
N SER A 397 20.71 1.09 -17.50
CA SER A 397 20.50 1.84 -16.27
C SER A 397 21.54 1.48 -15.23
N SER A 398 22.14 2.48 -14.60
CA SER A 398 23.20 2.29 -13.65
C SER A 398 22.79 2.74 -12.24
N GLY A 399 22.29 1.76 -11.43
CA GLY A 399 21.98 1.98 -10.02
C GLY A 399 20.78 2.90 -9.77
N THR A 400 19.78 2.86 -10.62
CA THR A 400 18.57 3.68 -10.46
C THR A 400 17.34 2.84 -10.10
N ILE A 401 17.33 1.56 -10.52
CA ILE A 401 16.21 0.65 -10.25
C ILE A 401 15.95 0.46 -8.74
N ASP A 402 16.98 0.56 -7.93
CA ASP A 402 16.86 0.49 -6.47
C ASP A 402 16.00 1.61 -5.89
N ASN A 403 15.90 2.73 -6.59
CA ASN A 403 15.11 3.87 -6.20
C ASN A 403 13.74 3.90 -6.88
N SER A 404 13.41 2.86 -7.66
CA SER A 404 12.14 2.77 -8.37
C SER A 404 10.97 2.58 -7.41
N TYR A 405 9.87 3.27 -7.67
CA TYR A 405 8.59 3.03 -7.01
C TYR A 405 7.91 1.76 -7.53
N ASP A 406 8.36 1.24 -8.69
CA ASP A 406 7.82 0.04 -9.33
C ASP A 406 8.89 -0.68 -10.14
N ILE A 407 9.46 -1.75 -9.58
CA ILE A 407 10.54 -2.51 -10.19
C ILE A 407 10.05 -3.27 -11.43
N ASP A 408 8.85 -3.84 -11.38
CA ASP A 408 8.30 -4.60 -12.49
C ASP A 408 8.01 -3.69 -13.68
N GLU A 409 7.39 -2.52 -13.47
CA GLU A 409 7.16 -1.55 -14.54
C GLU A 409 8.47 -0.96 -15.07
N TYR A 410 9.48 -0.80 -14.20
CA TYR A 410 10.81 -0.36 -14.62
C TYR A 410 11.43 -1.33 -15.64
N ILE A 411 11.46 -2.61 -15.31
CA ILE A 411 11.99 -3.65 -16.20
C ILE A 411 11.17 -3.73 -17.51
N GLN A 412 9.83 -3.70 -17.40
CA GLN A 412 8.94 -3.70 -18.57
C GLN A 412 9.20 -2.51 -19.48
N SER A 413 9.42 -1.32 -18.91
CA SER A 413 9.74 -0.12 -19.70
C SER A 413 11.10 -0.26 -20.39
N MET A 414 12.12 -0.79 -19.72
CA MET A 414 13.41 -1.05 -20.36
C MET A 414 13.25 -2.01 -21.55
N VAL A 415 12.58 -3.14 -21.36
CA VAL A 415 12.37 -4.15 -22.41
C VAL A 415 11.55 -3.57 -23.58
N ARG A 416 10.46 -2.86 -23.30
CA ARG A 416 9.60 -2.24 -24.32
C ARG A 416 10.35 -1.26 -25.23
N ASN A 417 11.32 -0.55 -24.68
CA ASN A 417 12.08 0.45 -25.42
C ASN A 417 13.43 -0.06 -25.97
N ALA A 418 13.79 -1.31 -25.69
CA ALA A 418 14.98 -1.96 -26.21
C ALA A 418 14.68 -2.79 -27.48
N VAL A 419 15.60 -2.77 -28.45
CA VAL A 419 15.53 -3.61 -29.67
C VAL A 419 16.43 -4.82 -29.56
N LYS A 420 17.55 -4.71 -28.84
CA LYS A 420 18.57 -5.77 -28.77
C LYS A 420 18.90 -6.19 -27.36
N TRP A 421 19.24 -5.24 -26.49
CA TRP A 421 19.74 -5.55 -25.17
C TRP A 421 19.20 -4.58 -24.11
N ILE A 422 18.99 -5.13 -22.94
CA ILE A 422 18.94 -4.36 -21.69
C ILE A 422 20.18 -4.68 -20.85
N TYR A 423 20.67 -3.65 -20.17
CA TYR A 423 21.74 -3.75 -19.18
C TYR A 423 21.37 -2.90 -17.98
N LEU A 424 21.30 -3.49 -16.81
CA LEU A 424 20.99 -2.71 -15.62
C LEU A 424 21.80 -3.18 -14.42
N THR A 425 22.07 -2.26 -13.49
CA THR A 425 22.75 -2.57 -12.23
C THR A 425 21.97 -2.09 -11.03
N SER A 426 22.12 -2.81 -9.91
CA SER A 426 21.57 -2.46 -8.62
C SER A 426 22.70 -2.20 -7.63
N TYR A 427 22.76 -0.99 -7.09
CA TYR A 427 23.83 -0.57 -6.17
C TYR A 427 23.59 -1.00 -4.72
N ARG A 428 22.40 -1.48 -4.39
CA ARG A 428 22.06 -1.87 -3.01
C ARG A 428 22.69 -3.17 -2.56
N GLY A 429 23.18 -3.99 -3.47
CA GLY A 429 23.87 -5.22 -3.16
C GLY A 429 23.41 -6.44 -3.95
N TRP A 430 23.89 -7.60 -3.53
CA TRP A 430 23.56 -8.91 -4.08
C TRP A 430 22.76 -9.73 -3.07
N PHE A 431 21.51 -10.09 -3.40
CA PHE A 431 20.55 -10.74 -2.49
C PHE A 431 19.99 -12.05 -3.07
N PRO A 432 20.83 -13.08 -3.32
CA PRO A 432 20.39 -14.32 -3.99
C PRO A 432 19.38 -15.14 -3.18
N TRP A 433 19.23 -14.86 -1.89
CA TRP A 433 18.29 -15.54 -1.00
C TRP A 433 16.88 -14.93 -1.04
N LEU A 434 16.72 -13.72 -1.58
CA LEU A 434 15.41 -13.08 -1.68
C LEU A 434 14.54 -13.78 -2.73
N LYS A 435 13.34 -14.19 -2.35
CA LYS A 435 12.34 -14.78 -3.24
C LYS A 435 11.51 -13.72 -3.98
N GLU A 436 11.32 -12.58 -3.34
CA GLU A 436 10.58 -11.43 -3.85
C GLU A 436 11.36 -10.14 -3.59
N HIS A 437 11.10 -9.09 -4.40
CA HIS A 437 11.69 -7.77 -4.17
C HIS A 437 11.26 -7.19 -2.83
N SER A 438 12.21 -6.59 -2.11
CA SER A 438 11.92 -5.85 -0.88
C SER A 438 11.84 -4.36 -1.19
N TYR A 439 10.64 -3.79 -1.09
CA TYR A 439 10.41 -2.35 -1.28
C TYR A 439 10.60 -1.63 0.05
N ILE A 440 11.63 -0.79 0.14
CA ILE A 440 11.98 -0.03 1.34
C ILE A 440 11.80 1.47 1.03
N TYR A 441 10.73 2.07 1.54
CA TYR A 441 10.46 3.49 1.36
C TYR A 441 10.99 4.31 2.54
N ASN A 442 11.77 5.35 2.25
CA ASN A 442 12.23 6.32 3.22
C ASN A 442 11.35 7.57 3.15
N GLU A 443 10.54 7.80 4.19
CA GLU A 443 9.57 8.90 4.24
C GLU A 443 10.26 10.28 4.31
N ASP A 444 11.39 10.38 5.00
CA ASP A 444 12.12 11.65 5.16
C ASP A 444 12.73 12.10 3.83
N GLN A 445 13.27 11.15 3.08
CA GLN A 445 13.87 11.39 1.78
C GLN A 445 12.88 11.28 0.62
N LYS A 446 11.67 10.76 0.88
CA LYS A 446 10.64 10.47 -0.13
C LYS A 446 11.18 9.63 -1.31
N CYS A 447 11.97 8.63 -0.98
CA CYS A 447 12.68 7.81 -1.95
C CYS A 447 12.63 6.33 -1.54
N PHE A 448 12.68 5.43 -2.51
CA PHE A 448 12.85 4.00 -2.28
C PHE A 448 14.33 3.63 -2.21
N TYR A 449 14.62 2.58 -1.44
CA TYR A 449 15.93 1.92 -1.32
C TYR A 449 15.73 0.41 -1.36
N ASN A 450 15.31 -0.08 -2.51
CA ASN A 450 14.86 -1.45 -2.68
C ASN A 450 16.01 -2.45 -2.68
N HIS A 451 15.69 -3.69 -2.26
CA HIS A 451 16.56 -4.83 -2.47
C HIS A 451 15.95 -5.71 -3.57
N LEU A 452 16.74 -6.03 -4.58
CA LEU A 452 16.26 -6.80 -5.73
C LEU A 452 16.41 -8.30 -5.50
N SER A 453 15.35 -9.06 -5.84
CA SER A 453 15.41 -10.52 -5.93
C SER A 453 15.89 -10.94 -7.32
N PRO A 454 17.03 -11.61 -7.46
CA PRO A 454 17.48 -12.13 -8.76
C PRO A 454 16.49 -13.12 -9.38
N ASP A 455 15.89 -13.97 -8.56
CA ASP A 455 14.91 -14.97 -8.97
C ASP A 455 13.65 -14.32 -9.58
N GLU A 456 13.18 -13.24 -8.99
CA GLU A 456 12.02 -12.52 -9.47
C GLU A 456 12.31 -11.73 -10.75
N ILE A 457 13.48 -11.07 -10.85
CA ILE A 457 13.92 -10.42 -12.08
C ILE A 457 14.00 -11.43 -13.22
N TYR A 458 14.61 -12.58 -12.98
CA TYR A 458 14.71 -13.65 -14.00
C TYR A 458 13.34 -14.07 -14.50
N LYS A 459 12.38 -14.30 -13.60
CA LYS A 459 11.00 -14.65 -13.95
C LYS A 459 10.28 -13.54 -14.73
N THR A 460 10.52 -12.28 -14.37
CA THR A 460 9.93 -11.13 -15.06
C THR A 460 10.47 -11.02 -16.49
N LEU A 461 11.79 -11.16 -16.67
CA LEU A 461 12.41 -11.13 -18.00
C LEU A 461 11.97 -12.31 -18.89
N LEU A 462 11.84 -13.50 -18.32
CA LEU A 462 11.27 -14.65 -19.06
C LEU A 462 9.83 -14.40 -19.53
N LYS A 463 8.98 -13.79 -18.69
CA LYS A 463 7.61 -13.42 -19.07
C LYS A 463 7.53 -12.36 -20.17
N LEU A 464 8.60 -11.60 -20.34
CA LEU A 464 8.75 -10.59 -21.39
C LEU A 464 9.46 -11.12 -22.63
N ASP A 465 9.59 -12.46 -22.73
CA ASP A 465 10.23 -13.18 -23.85
C ASP A 465 11.70 -12.85 -24.06
N CYS A 466 12.38 -12.29 -23.05
CA CYS A 466 13.81 -12.03 -23.10
C CYS A 466 14.62 -13.33 -23.14
N LYS A 467 15.77 -13.28 -23.80
CA LYS A 467 16.72 -14.38 -23.98
C LYS A 467 18.08 -14.02 -23.40
N ASP A 468 18.97 -15.00 -23.31
CA ASP A 468 20.35 -14.82 -22.85
C ASP A 468 20.41 -14.00 -21.55
N ILE A 469 19.55 -14.38 -20.57
CA ILE A 469 19.41 -13.68 -19.31
C ILE A 469 20.54 -14.05 -18.38
N GLU A 470 21.34 -13.08 -17.96
CA GLU A 470 22.42 -13.24 -17.00
C GLU A 470 22.19 -12.31 -15.81
N ILE A 471 22.28 -12.85 -14.59
CA ILE A 471 22.17 -12.08 -13.35
C ILE A 471 23.28 -12.54 -12.41
N PHE A 472 24.18 -11.63 -12.07
CA PHE A 472 25.36 -11.96 -11.29
C PHE A 472 25.88 -10.77 -10.46
N PRO A 473 26.69 -11.04 -9.40
CA PRO A 473 27.32 -9.98 -8.63
C PRO A 473 28.61 -9.47 -9.27
N ILE A 474 28.88 -8.18 -9.10
CA ILE A 474 30.20 -7.57 -9.37
C ILE A 474 30.76 -7.04 -8.07
N GLU A 475 32.04 -7.32 -7.81
CA GLU A 475 32.77 -6.73 -6.69
C GLU A 475 32.97 -5.21 -6.91
N THR A 476 32.57 -4.42 -5.95
CA THR A 476 32.72 -2.96 -6.02
C THR A 476 34.09 -2.48 -5.52
N GLY A 477 34.68 -3.22 -4.57
CA GLY A 477 35.84 -2.78 -3.79
C GLY A 477 35.49 -1.87 -2.61
N ASN A 478 34.18 -1.75 -2.29
CA ASN A 478 33.67 -0.99 -1.15
C ASN A 478 33.25 -1.97 -0.05
N ASP A 479 33.84 -1.86 1.14
CA ASP A 479 33.57 -2.78 2.27
C ASP A 479 32.09 -2.72 2.76
N LEU A 480 31.41 -1.58 2.59
CA LEU A 480 30.01 -1.43 3.00
C LEU A 480 29.03 -2.08 2.02
N ILE A 481 29.39 -2.09 0.74
CA ILE A 481 28.60 -2.71 -0.34
C ILE A 481 29.57 -3.49 -1.20
N PRO A 482 30.00 -4.69 -0.77
CA PRO A 482 31.05 -5.43 -1.46
C PRO A 482 30.68 -5.89 -2.86
N TYR A 483 29.38 -6.05 -3.12
CA TYR A 483 28.85 -6.50 -4.41
C TYR A 483 27.71 -5.62 -4.87
N GLU A 484 27.66 -5.33 -6.19
CA GLU A 484 26.47 -4.84 -6.90
C GLU A 484 25.92 -5.95 -7.79
N THR A 485 24.63 -5.91 -8.06
CA THR A 485 23.98 -6.85 -8.99
C THR A 485 24.03 -6.30 -10.40
N VAL A 486 24.43 -7.12 -11.36
CA VAL A 486 24.32 -6.85 -12.80
C VAL A 486 23.28 -7.76 -13.42
N ILE A 487 22.46 -7.20 -14.27
CA ILE A 487 21.39 -7.89 -15.01
C ILE A 487 21.54 -7.56 -16.49
N LEU A 488 21.63 -8.60 -17.29
CA LEU A 488 21.71 -8.54 -18.75
C LEU A 488 20.60 -9.39 -19.36
N ALA A 489 20.00 -8.92 -20.43
CA ALA A 489 19.10 -9.74 -21.20
C ALA A 489 19.03 -9.25 -22.66
N ARG A 490 18.87 -10.19 -23.58
CA ARG A 490 18.57 -9.90 -24.97
C ARG A 490 17.05 -9.85 -25.16
N VAL A 491 16.58 -8.79 -25.80
CA VAL A 491 15.16 -8.58 -26.12
C VAL A 491 14.80 -9.28 -27.42
#